data_be453538b68a6049c00c2a74cdcd1dd0
#
_entry.id   be453538b68a6049c00c2a74cdcd1dd0
#
_cell.length_a   1.000
_cell.length_b   1.000
_cell.length_c   1.000
_cell.angle_alpha   90.00
_cell.angle_beta   90.00
_cell.angle_gamma   90.00
#
_symmetry.space_group_name_H-M   'P 1'
#
loop_
_entity.id
_entity.type
_entity.pdbx_description
1 polymer ?
#
loop_
_entity_poly.entity_id
_entity_poly.type
_entity_poly.pdbx_seq_one_letter_code
_entity_poly.pdbx_strand_id
1 'polypeptide(L)'
;MPLSIKLDIFEGPFDLLCHLLDENRVDIYDIPIAEITAQYLEYLDAMANLDLEIASEFLVLAATLIAIKTKMLLPVVKKDDAGEFPEGYYNEESD
;
A
#
# COMPACT_ATOMS: atom_id res chain seq x y z
N MET A 1 -6.76 1.08 -25.04
CA MET A 1 -5.93 1.85 -24.16
C MET A 1 -4.83 1.02 -23.55
N PRO A 2 -3.66 1.57 -23.51
CA PRO A 2 -2.55 0.84 -22.93
C PRO A 2 -2.77 0.42 -21.48
N LEU A 3 -3.43 1.26 -20.72
CA LEU A 3 -3.64 0.97 -19.32
C LEU A 3 -4.50 -0.27 -19.14
N SER A 4 -5.54 -0.35 -19.92
CA SER A 4 -6.44 -1.49 -19.84
C SER A 4 -5.71 -2.79 -20.18
N ILE A 5 -4.86 -2.72 -21.18
CA ILE A 5 -4.09 -3.89 -21.57
C ILE A 5 -3.13 -4.29 -20.45
N LYS A 6 -2.52 -3.30 -19.83
CA LYS A 6 -1.59 -3.58 -18.76
C LYS A 6 -2.26 -4.28 -17.59
N LEU A 7 -3.47 -3.85 -17.27
CA LEU A 7 -4.18 -4.46 -16.17
C LEU A 7 -4.49 -5.92 -16.43
N ASP A 8 -4.71 -6.25 -17.68
CA ASP A 8 -5.07 -7.61 -18.02
C ASP A 8 -3.92 -8.59 -17.91
N ILE A 9 -2.69 -8.12 -17.91
CA ILE A 9 -1.56 -9.04 -17.88
C ILE A 9 -1.12 -9.38 -16.47
N PHE A 10 -1.73 -8.78 -15.47
CA PHE A 10 -1.32 -9.09 -14.10
C PHE A 10 -2.10 -10.28 -13.60
N GLU A 11 -1.38 -11.26 -13.09
CA GLU A 11 -2.01 -12.49 -12.62
C GLU A 11 -2.57 -12.34 -11.22
N GLY A 12 -2.14 -11.33 -10.50
CA GLY A 12 -2.63 -11.11 -9.16
C GLY A 12 -2.04 -9.84 -8.61
N PRO A 13 -2.41 -9.53 -7.37
CA PRO A 13 -1.98 -8.26 -6.78
C PRO A 13 -0.48 -8.19 -6.55
N PHE A 14 0.15 -9.30 -6.23
CA PHE A 14 1.60 -9.27 -6.04
C PHE A 14 2.32 -9.08 -7.36
N ASP A 15 1.75 -9.59 -8.44
CA ASP A 15 2.34 -9.35 -9.74
C ASP A 15 2.32 -7.87 -10.06
N LEU A 16 1.20 -7.23 -9.79
CA LEU A 16 1.10 -5.78 -9.98
C LEU A 16 2.08 -5.05 -9.08
N LEU A 17 2.17 -5.46 -7.83
CA LEU A 17 3.09 -4.82 -6.91
C LEU A 17 4.54 -4.94 -7.39
N CYS A 18 4.92 -6.12 -7.83
CA CYS A 18 6.28 -6.32 -8.35
C CYS A 18 6.54 -5.44 -9.55
N HIS A 19 5.53 -5.29 -10.40
CA HIS A 19 5.66 -4.43 -11.55
C HIS A 19 5.95 -2.99 -11.14
N LEU A 20 5.24 -2.51 -10.12
CA LEU A 20 5.43 -1.15 -9.64
C LEU A 20 6.81 -0.97 -9.03
N LEU A 21 7.25 -1.95 -8.27
CA LEU A 21 8.57 -1.86 -7.67
C LEU A 21 9.66 -1.83 -8.74
N ASP A 22 9.46 -2.63 -9.77
CA ASP A 22 10.43 -2.67 -10.86
C ASP A 22 10.43 -1.39 -11.66
N GLU A 23 9.25 -0.87 -11.94
CA GLU A 23 9.13 0.35 -12.72
C GLU A 23 9.75 1.54 -12.01
N ASN A 24 9.66 1.56 -10.71
CA ASN A 24 10.20 2.64 -9.93
C ASN A 24 11.64 2.40 -9.50
N ARG A 25 12.21 1.30 -9.92
CA ARG A 25 13.59 0.96 -9.58
C ARG A 25 13.82 1.03 -8.09
N VAL A 26 12.92 0.41 -7.36
CA VAL A 26 12.92 0.50 -5.93
C VAL A 26 14.00 -0.37 -5.33
N ASP A 27 14.70 0.18 -4.37
CA ASP A 27 15.63 -0.58 -3.56
C ASP A 27 14.82 -1.32 -2.51
N ILE A 28 14.95 -2.65 -2.51
CA ILE A 28 14.13 -3.47 -1.62
C ILE A 28 14.35 -3.10 -0.15
N TYR A 29 15.50 -2.52 0.14
CA TYR A 29 15.80 -2.13 1.52
C TYR A 29 15.33 -0.73 1.85
N ASP A 30 14.74 -0.04 0.89
CA ASP A 30 14.30 1.33 1.11
C ASP A 30 13.11 1.61 0.19
N ILE A 31 11.99 1.00 0.52
CA ILE A 31 10.82 1.09 -0.32
C ILE A 31 10.04 2.35 0.00
N PRO A 32 9.79 3.21 -0.99
CA PRO A 32 8.97 4.41 -0.76
C PRO A 32 7.50 4.00 -0.70
N ILE A 33 7.10 3.56 0.46
CA ILE A 33 5.79 2.93 0.60
C ILE A 33 4.63 3.86 0.23
N ALA A 34 4.77 5.15 0.52
CA ALA A 34 3.69 6.08 0.21
C ALA A 34 3.48 6.17 -1.29
N GLU A 35 4.57 6.22 -2.04
CA GLU A 35 4.47 6.33 -3.49
C GLU A 35 3.96 5.05 -4.12
N ILE A 36 4.46 3.93 -3.63
CA ILE A 36 4.04 2.65 -4.18
C ILE A 36 2.56 2.42 -3.88
N THR A 37 2.13 2.77 -2.68
CA THR A 37 0.72 2.64 -2.33
C THR A 37 -0.15 3.49 -3.25
N ALA A 38 0.27 4.74 -3.47
CA ALA A 38 -0.50 5.63 -4.32
C ALA A 38 -0.61 5.08 -5.73
N GLN A 39 0.48 4.57 -6.27
CA GLN A 39 0.45 4.02 -7.62
C GLN A 39 -0.39 2.76 -7.70
N TYR A 40 -0.32 1.94 -6.68
CA TYR A 40 -1.14 0.74 -6.63
C TYR A 40 -2.63 1.11 -6.66
N LEU A 41 -3.00 2.09 -5.86
CA LEU A 41 -4.40 2.52 -5.82
C LEU A 41 -4.82 3.14 -7.13
N GLU A 42 -3.91 3.81 -7.83
CA GLU A 42 -4.23 4.36 -9.13
C GLU A 42 -4.57 3.27 -10.13
N TYR A 43 -3.86 2.16 -10.07
CA TYR A 43 -4.17 1.04 -10.95
C TYR A 43 -5.54 0.49 -10.65
N LEU A 44 -5.88 0.35 -9.37
CA LEU A 44 -7.21 -0.14 -9.02
C LEU A 44 -8.29 0.82 -9.45
N ASP A 45 -8.02 2.10 -9.30
CA ASP A 45 -8.98 3.11 -9.73
C ASP A 45 -9.19 3.06 -11.24
N ALA A 46 -8.13 2.84 -11.98
CA ALA A 46 -8.23 2.69 -13.41
C ALA A 46 -9.07 1.48 -13.79
N MET A 47 -8.89 0.39 -13.06
CA MET A 47 -9.72 -0.79 -13.29
C MET A 47 -11.19 -0.48 -13.10
N ALA A 48 -11.49 0.22 -12.02
CA ALA A 48 -12.88 0.58 -11.74
C ALA A 48 -13.45 1.50 -12.81
N ASN A 49 -12.62 2.44 -13.25
CA ASN A 49 -13.08 3.39 -14.27
C ASN A 49 -13.31 2.74 -15.61
N LEU A 50 -12.66 1.61 -15.84
CA LEU A 50 -12.84 0.88 -17.09
C LEU A 50 -13.88 -0.22 -16.95
N ASP A 51 -14.63 -0.20 -15.86
CA ASP A 51 -15.66 -1.20 -15.61
C ASP A 51 -15.12 -2.61 -15.47
N LEU A 52 -13.88 -2.71 -15.09
CA LEU A 52 -13.30 -4.01 -14.84
C LEU A 52 -13.59 -4.43 -13.41
N GLU A 53 -13.85 -5.70 -13.26
CA GLU A 53 -14.08 -6.24 -11.94
C GLU A 53 -12.77 -6.34 -11.20
N ILE A 54 -12.76 -5.89 -9.97
CA ILE A 54 -11.57 -5.96 -9.16
C ILE A 54 -11.68 -7.16 -8.23
N ALA A 55 -10.79 -8.12 -8.42
CA ALA A 55 -10.79 -9.28 -7.57
C ALA A 55 -10.48 -8.87 -6.14
N SER A 56 -11.09 -9.57 -5.20
CA SER A 56 -10.98 -9.20 -3.80
C SER A 56 -9.55 -9.25 -3.30
N GLU A 57 -8.73 -10.13 -3.86
CA GLU A 57 -7.34 -10.20 -3.41
C GLU A 57 -6.58 -8.93 -3.70
N PHE A 58 -6.95 -8.21 -4.78
CA PHE A 58 -6.34 -6.91 -5.04
C PHE A 58 -6.71 -5.91 -3.96
N LEU A 59 -7.97 -6.00 -3.48
CA LEU A 59 -8.42 -5.10 -2.43
C LEU A 59 -7.76 -5.40 -1.09
N VAL A 60 -7.52 -6.68 -0.85
CA VAL A 60 -6.85 -7.07 0.39
C VAL A 60 -5.44 -6.50 0.41
N LEU A 61 -4.73 -6.59 -0.72
CA LEU A 61 -3.39 -6.03 -0.76
C LEU A 61 -3.43 -4.51 -0.64
N ALA A 62 -4.44 -3.88 -1.23
CA ALA A 62 -4.59 -2.43 -1.08
C ALA A 62 -4.69 -2.05 0.39
N ALA A 63 -5.54 -2.76 1.11
CA ALA A 63 -5.70 -2.48 2.53
C ALA A 63 -4.40 -2.72 3.28
N THR A 64 -3.69 -3.76 2.91
CA THR A 64 -2.41 -4.06 3.53
C THR A 64 -1.40 -2.94 3.30
N LEU A 65 -1.33 -2.44 2.07
CA LEU A 65 -0.40 -1.36 1.76
C LEU A 65 -0.76 -0.09 2.52
N ILE A 66 -2.04 0.19 2.62
CA ILE A 66 -2.48 1.37 3.36
C ILE A 66 -2.11 1.23 4.83
N ALA A 67 -2.29 0.05 5.38
CA ALA A 67 -1.94 -0.19 6.78
C ALA A 67 -0.43 -0.01 6.99
N ILE A 68 0.37 -0.54 6.09
CA ILE A 68 1.81 -0.41 6.21
C ILE A 68 2.21 1.05 6.10
N LYS A 69 1.62 1.76 5.13
CA LYS A 69 1.93 3.15 4.94
C LYS A 69 1.62 3.94 6.21
N THR A 70 0.47 3.68 6.79
CA THR A 70 0.08 4.38 8.00
C THR A 70 1.06 4.12 9.13
N LYS A 71 1.43 2.87 9.30
CA LYS A 71 2.37 2.53 10.35
C LYS A 71 3.72 3.19 10.16
N MET A 72 4.21 3.16 8.94
CA MET A 72 5.55 3.67 8.68
C MET A 72 5.62 5.18 8.73
N LEU A 73 4.51 5.85 8.46
CA LEU A 73 4.50 7.30 8.42
C LEU A 73 4.04 7.93 9.72
N LEU A 74 3.64 7.13 10.68
CA LEU A 74 3.27 7.68 11.97
C LEU A 74 4.51 8.14 12.69
N PRO A 75 4.41 9.27 13.41
CA PRO A 75 5.56 9.73 14.17
C PRO A 75 5.88 8.75 15.28
N VAL A 76 7.15 8.63 15.55
CA VAL A 76 7.60 7.78 16.62
C VAL A 76 7.53 8.61 17.92
N VAL A 77 6.72 8.15 18.84
CA VAL A 77 6.58 8.83 20.12
C VAL A 77 7.32 8.03 21.15
N LYS A 78 8.38 8.60 21.66
CA LYS A 78 9.15 7.93 22.65
C LYS A 78 8.50 8.09 24.00
N LYS A 79 8.58 7.03 24.77
CA LYS A 79 7.94 7.01 26.06
C LYS A 79 8.45 8.10 26.96
N ASP A 80 9.77 8.25 27.00
CA ASP A 80 10.32 9.24 27.88
C ASP A 80 9.99 10.66 27.42
N ASP A 81 9.86 10.85 26.14
CA ASP A 81 9.55 12.18 25.65
C ASP A 81 8.18 12.63 26.08
N ALA A 82 7.22 11.76 25.87
CA ALA A 82 5.85 12.13 26.09
C ALA A 82 5.43 11.98 27.52
N GLY A 83 6.12 11.15 28.23
CA GLY A 83 5.66 10.82 29.55
C GLY A 83 4.41 9.99 29.53
N GLU A 84 3.73 10.00 28.44
CA GLU A 84 2.54 9.19 28.29
C GLU A 84 2.11 9.22 26.84
N PHE A 85 1.39 8.20 26.46
CA PHE A 85 0.88 8.11 25.13
C PHE A 85 -0.59 8.45 25.11
N PRO A 86 -1.07 8.94 23.96
CA PRO A 86 -2.51 9.12 23.83
C PRO A 86 -3.20 7.80 24.03
N GLU A 87 -4.37 7.88 24.56
CA GLU A 87 -5.12 6.69 24.79
C GLU A 87 -5.41 5.97 23.51
N GLY A 88 -5.30 4.68 23.52
CA GLY A 88 -5.53 3.92 22.33
C GLY A 88 -4.31 3.73 21.48
N TYR A 89 -3.28 4.45 21.77
CA TYR A 89 -2.08 4.36 20.97
C TYR A 89 -1.38 3.05 21.15
N TYR A 90 -1.13 2.66 22.37
CA TYR A 90 -0.42 1.45 22.62
C TYR A 90 -1.32 0.27 22.90
N ASN A 91 -2.60 0.50 22.92
CA ASN A 91 -3.52 -0.59 23.13
C ASN A 91 -3.44 -1.62 22.06
N GLU A 92 -3.36 -1.16 20.85
CA GLU A 92 -3.27 -2.06 19.75
C GLU A 92 -1.96 -2.76 19.69
N GLU A 93 -0.96 -2.08 20.16
CA GLU A 93 0.36 -2.65 20.13
C GLU A 93 0.53 -3.75 21.13
N SER A 94 -0.08 -3.59 22.27
CA SER A 94 0.15 -4.53 23.34
C SER A 94 -0.43 -5.89 23.03
N ASP A 95 -1.21 -6.00 22.03
CA ASP A 95 -1.71 -7.31 21.65
C ASP A 95 -0.78 -8.07 20.74
#